data_7ecda6d24b2101606cb797dc277226ff
#
_entry.id   7ecda6d24b2101606cb797dc277226ff
#
_cell.length_a   1.000
_cell.length_b   1.000
_cell.length_c   1.000
_cell.angle_alpha   90.00
_cell.angle_beta   90.00
_cell.angle_gamma   90.00
#
_symmetry.space_group_name_H-M   'P 1'
#
loop_
_entity.id
_entity.type
_entity.pdbx_description
1 polymer ?
#
loop_
_entity_poly.entity_id
_entity_poly.type
_entity_poly.pdbx_seq_one_letter_code
_entity_poly.pdbx_strand_id
1 'polypeptide(L)'
;MNPSLLSAGDFNQLRAFVAVAGSLNFSRAAERLGVSSSALSQMVRALEERVGVSLFNRTTRSVSLTEAGAKLFERVRPAVEELAEALGETRERRANPAGTVRIHCFPGAADLHLTPILRAFSDAYPQIVLDITRSEEHTSELQSRQVISY
;
A
#
# COMPACT_ATOMS: atom_id res chain seq x y z
N MET A 1 26.82 -7.90 14.74
CA MET A 1 26.09 -6.63 14.82
C MET A 1 24.75 -6.83 14.14
N ASN A 2 23.67 -6.95 14.90
CA ASN A 2 22.34 -7.13 14.35
C ASN A 2 21.97 -5.83 13.60
N PRO A 3 21.61 -5.87 12.30
CA PRO A 3 21.04 -4.69 11.67
C PRO A 3 19.69 -4.51 12.32
N SER A 4 19.60 -3.56 13.26
CA SER A 4 18.32 -3.17 13.84
C SER A 4 17.38 -2.83 12.69
N LEU A 5 16.29 -3.56 12.60
CA LEU A 5 15.20 -3.29 11.67
C LEU A 5 14.91 -1.79 11.71
N LEU A 6 14.80 -1.17 10.54
CA LEU A 6 14.44 0.24 10.41
C LEU A 6 13.18 0.52 11.23
N SER A 7 13.25 1.48 12.11
CA SER A 7 12.06 1.95 12.85
C SER A 7 11.09 2.67 11.91
N ALA A 8 9.84 2.81 12.31
CA ALA A 8 8.87 3.60 11.53
C ALA A 8 9.34 5.04 11.32
N GLY A 9 10.07 5.62 12.31
CA GLY A 9 10.69 6.94 12.19
C GLY A 9 11.76 7.00 11.11
N ASP A 10 12.56 5.96 10.98
CA ASP A 10 13.63 5.85 10.00
C ASP A 10 13.09 5.86 8.58
N PHE A 11 12.03 5.10 8.33
CA PHE A 11 11.38 5.07 7.02
C PHE A 11 10.81 6.43 6.63
N ASN A 12 10.16 7.14 7.56
CA ASN A 12 9.63 8.47 7.30
C ASN A 12 10.73 9.49 6.99
N GLN A 13 11.87 9.41 7.68
CA GLN A 13 13.02 10.27 7.44
C GLN A 13 13.66 10.00 6.06
N LEU A 14 13.82 8.72 5.68
CA LEU A 14 14.34 8.33 4.37
C LEU A 14 13.39 8.75 3.24
N ARG A 15 12.08 8.60 3.44
CA ARG A 15 11.06 9.06 2.48
C ARG A 15 11.10 10.57 2.30
N ALA A 16 11.24 11.32 3.39
CA ALA A 16 11.40 12.77 3.37
C ALA A 16 12.65 13.19 2.61
N PHE A 17 13.79 12.55 2.89
CA PHE A 17 15.05 12.76 2.20
C PHE A 17 14.92 12.52 0.69
N VAL A 18 14.38 11.38 0.25
CA VAL A 18 14.19 11.02 -1.16
C VAL A 18 13.29 12.03 -1.87
N ALA A 19 12.22 12.50 -1.23
CA ALA A 19 11.32 13.49 -1.80
C ALA A 19 12.00 14.86 -2.03
N VAL A 20 12.83 15.31 -1.06
CA VAL A 20 13.59 16.56 -1.22
C VAL A 20 14.70 16.39 -2.26
N ALA A 21 15.43 15.28 -2.23
CA ALA A 21 16.51 14.99 -3.18
C ALA A 21 16.02 14.95 -4.63
N GLY A 22 14.86 14.37 -4.88
CA GLY A 22 14.27 14.29 -6.21
C GLY A 22 13.71 15.61 -6.75
N SER A 23 13.33 16.55 -5.87
CA SER A 23 12.78 17.86 -6.29
C SER A 23 13.73 19.01 -6.12
N LEU A 24 14.80 18.86 -5.30
CA LEU A 24 15.72 19.90 -4.82
C LEU A 24 14.97 21.13 -4.25
N ASN A 25 13.78 20.90 -3.70
CA ASN A 25 12.89 21.95 -3.19
C ASN A 25 12.06 21.41 -2.02
N PHE A 26 12.29 21.97 -0.82
CA PHE A 26 11.59 21.55 0.40
C PHE A 26 10.09 21.81 0.37
N SER A 27 9.64 22.95 -0.18
CA SER A 27 8.21 23.28 -0.25
C SER A 27 7.46 22.30 -1.16
N ARG A 28 8.01 22.07 -2.37
CA ARG A 28 7.42 21.12 -3.32
C ARG A 28 7.41 19.68 -2.79
N ALA A 29 8.47 19.27 -2.10
CA ALA A 29 8.52 17.95 -1.47
C ALA A 29 7.51 17.83 -0.34
N ALA A 30 7.31 18.88 0.47
CA ALA A 30 6.33 18.92 1.54
C ALA A 30 4.90 18.78 1.02
N GLU A 31 4.54 19.51 -0.04
CA GLU A 31 3.25 19.37 -0.72
C GLU A 31 2.99 17.93 -1.19
N ARG A 32 3.97 17.31 -1.86
CA ARG A 32 3.86 15.92 -2.32
C ARG A 32 3.65 14.91 -1.20
N LEU A 33 4.23 15.18 -0.03
CA LEU A 33 4.12 14.28 1.12
C LEU A 33 2.93 14.59 2.04
N GLY A 34 2.21 15.70 1.79
CA GLY A 34 1.08 16.14 2.62
C GLY A 34 1.51 16.59 4.01
N VAL A 35 2.70 17.19 4.16
CA VAL A 35 3.25 17.67 5.42
C VAL A 35 3.65 19.14 5.33
N SER A 36 3.86 19.80 6.46
CA SER A 36 4.41 21.17 6.46
C SER A 36 5.90 21.18 6.10
N SER A 37 6.38 22.27 5.49
CA SER A 37 7.81 22.45 5.16
C SER A 37 8.70 22.41 6.41
N SER A 38 8.19 22.84 7.56
CA SER A 38 8.91 22.76 8.84
C SER A 38 9.05 21.33 9.31
N ALA A 39 7.97 20.51 9.26
CA ALA A 39 8.01 19.10 9.62
C ALA A 39 8.96 18.32 8.70
N LEU A 40 8.88 18.57 7.38
CA LEU A 40 9.81 17.95 6.41
C LEU A 40 11.27 18.30 6.72
N SER A 41 11.55 19.56 7.04
CA SER A 41 12.90 20.01 7.41
C SER A 41 13.41 19.33 8.67
N GLN A 42 12.53 19.12 9.67
CA GLN A 42 12.88 18.39 10.90
C GLN A 42 13.18 16.91 10.60
N MET A 43 12.39 16.24 9.76
CA MET A 43 12.66 14.83 9.37
C MET A 43 14.01 14.68 8.71
N VAL A 44 14.36 15.60 7.80
CA VAL A 44 15.65 15.56 7.10
C VAL A 44 16.80 15.84 8.07
N ARG A 45 16.66 16.83 8.97
CA ARG A 45 17.66 17.10 10.00
C ARG A 45 17.89 15.90 10.92
N ALA A 46 16.82 15.27 11.39
CA ALA A 46 16.93 14.07 12.22
C ALA A 46 17.66 12.93 11.49
N LEU A 47 17.50 12.80 10.17
CA LEU A 47 18.28 11.87 9.38
C LEU A 47 19.77 12.26 9.35
N GLU A 48 20.07 13.53 9.05
CA GLU A 48 21.44 14.07 9.00
C GLU A 48 22.16 13.89 10.35
N GLU A 49 21.50 14.18 11.47
CA GLU A 49 22.00 13.97 12.82
C GLU A 49 22.33 12.51 13.09
N ARG A 50 21.46 11.60 12.68
CA ARG A 50 21.63 10.17 12.88
C ARG A 50 22.77 9.57 12.06
N VAL A 51 22.91 10.01 10.78
CA VAL A 51 24.01 9.54 9.93
C VAL A 51 25.32 10.28 10.19
N GLY A 52 25.26 11.39 10.95
CA GLY A 52 26.42 12.17 11.36
C GLY A 52 27.03 13.05 10.27
N VAL A 53 26.33 13.21 9.14
CA VAL A 53 26.79 14.03 8.01
C VAL A 53 25.65 14.80 7.37
N SER A 54 25.92 15.99 6.85
CA SER A 54 24.94 16.75 6.07
C SER A 54 24.72 16.08 4.72
N LEU A 55 23.45 15.94 4.34
CA LEU A 55 23.03 15.35 3.07
C LEU A 55 22.70 16.41 2.02
N PHE A 56 22.42 17.64 2.47
CA PHE A 56 22.12 18.79 1.61
C PHE A 56 23.03 19.97 1.89
N ASN A 57 23.45 20.64 0.82
CA ASN A 57 23.94 22.02 0.86
C ASN A 57 22.74 22.94 0.75
N ARG A 58 22.50 23.77 1.75
CA ARG A 58 21.37 24.70 1.80
C ARG A 58 21.90 26.13 1.74
N THR A 59 21.50 26.89 0.74
CA THR A 59 21.66 28.33 0.68
C THR A 59 20.29 28.98 0.72
N THR A 60 20.22 30.28 0.86
CA THR A 60 18.94 31.03 0.78
C THR A 60 18.29 30.96 -0.59
N ARG A 61 19.02 30.53 -1.63
CA ARG A 61 18.56 30.52 -3.02
C ARG A 61 18.48 29.13 -3.65
N SER A 62 19.16 28.12 -3.09
CA SER A 62 19.25 26.81 -3.71
C SER A 62 19.43 25.69 -2.68
N VAL A 63 18.97 24.51 -3.05
CA VAL A 63 19.21 23.26 -2.35
C VAL A 63 19.90 22.32 -3.35
N SER A 64 21.00 21.71 -2.93
CA SER A 64 21.69 20.67 -3.68
C SER A 64 22.13 19.54 -2.75
N LEU A 65 22.39 18.36 -3.31
CA LEU A 65 22.93 17.25 -2.53
C LEU A 65 24.41 17.46 -2.24
N THR A 66 24.87 17.03 -1.07
CA THR A 66 26.28 16.77 -0.81
C THR A 66 26.70 15.49 -1.52
N GLU A 67 28.02 15.20 -1.54
CA GLU A 67 28.52 13.91 -2.04
C GLU A 67 27.91 12.73 -1.27
N ALA A 68 27.84 12.84 0.07
CA ALA A 68 27.20 11.84 0.92
C ALA A 68 25.70 11.71 0.61
N GLY A 69 25.01 12.84 0.40
CA GLY A 69 23.61 12.85 0.00
C GLY A 69 23.37 12.19 -1.35
N ALA A 70 24.20 12.45 -2.35
CA ALA A 70 24.10 11.83 -3.66
C ALA A 70 24.26 10.31 -3.59
N LYS A 71 25.30 9.83 -2.91
CA LYS A 71 25.54 8.39 -2.69
C LYS A 71 24.40 7.70 -1.95
N LEU A 72 23.84 8.35 -0.93
CA LEU A 72 22.69 7.82 -0.19
C LEU A 72 21.43 7.81 -1.08
N PHE A 73 21.19 8.86 -1.86
CA PHE A 73 20.03 8.96 -2.74
C PHE A 73 20.00 7.86 -3.80
N GLU A 74 21.12 7.60 -4.46
CA GLU A 74 21.23 6.51 -5.45
C GLU A 74 20.86 5.15 -4.90
N ARG A 75 21.19 4.88 -3.63
CA ARG A 75 20.93 3.58 -3.00
C ARG A 75 19.54 3.47 -2.38
N VAL A 76 19.03 4.56 -1.79
CA VAL A 76 17.79 4.55 -1.02
C VAL A 76 16.56 4.77 -1.91
N ARG A 77 16.70 5.57 -2.96
CA ARG A 77 15.59 5.88 -3.87
C ARG A 77 14.90 4.62 -4.40
N PRO A 78 15.59 3.65 -5.03
CA PRO A 78 14.93 2.46 -5.57
C PRO A 78 14.24 1.63 -4.47
N ALA A 79 14.83 1.52 -3.30
CA ALA A 79 14.22 0.77 -2.20
C ALA A 79 12.92 1.43 -1.68
N VAL A 80 12.88 2.76 -1.60
CA VAL A 80 11.67 3.51 -1.19
C VAL A 80 10.59 3.41 -2.27
N GLU A 81 10.98 3.48 -3.55
CA GLU A 81 10.06 3.34 -4.69
C GLU A 81 9.45 1.92 -4.73
N GLU A 82 10.24 0.88 -4.57
CA GLU A 82 9.80 -0.53 -4.52
C GLU A 82 8.81 -0.77 -3.38
N LEU A 83 9.10 -0.25 -2.18
CA LEU A 83 8.17 -0.34 -1.05
C LEU A 83 6.84 0.40 -1.30
N ALA A 84 6.90 1.55 -1.94
CA ALA A 84 5.69 2.30 -2.29
C ALA A 84 4.84 1.57 -3.34
N GLU A 85 5.48 0.95 -4.33
CA GLU A 85 4.84 0.13 -5.37
C GLU A 85 4.16 -1.12 -4.76
N ALA A 86 4.87 -1.87 -3.92
CA ALA A 86 4.32 -3.04 -3.23
C ALA A 86 3.08 -2.70 -2.38
N LEU A 87 3.09 -1.54 -1.70
CA LEU A 87 1.91 -1.04 -0.98
C LEU A 87 0.78 -0.61 -1.93
N GLY A 88 1.12 -0.05 -3.09
CA GLY A 88 0.18 0.33 -4.14
C GLY A 88 -0.56 -0.89 -4.69
N GLU A 89 0.16 -1.93 -5.11
CA GLU A 89 -0.41 -3.20 -5.60
C GLU A 89 -1.37 -3.84 -4.59
N THR A 90 -1.01 -3.80 -3.30
CA THR A 90 -1.87 -4.35 -2.24
C THR A 90 -3.18 -3.57 -2.11
N ARG A 91 -3.14 -2.24 -2.31
CA ARG A 91 -4.34 -1.38 -2.30
C ARG A 91 -5.21 -1.60 -3.54
N GLU A 92 -4.59 -1.77 -4.71
CA GLU A 92 -5.30 -2.05 -5.96
C GLU A 92 -6.03 -3.40 -5.91
N ARG A 93 -5.41 -4.44 -5.35
CA ARG A 93 -6.08 -5.73 -5.10
C ARG A 93 -7.29 -5.62 -4.19
N ARG A 94 -7.26 -4.70 -3.21
CA ARG A 94 -8.42 -4.43 -2.36
C ARG A 94 -9.52 -3.64 -3.09
N ALA A 95 -9.15 -2.73 -3.98
CA ALA A 95 -10.09 -1.94 -4.76
C ALA A 95 -10.71 -2.74 -5.91
N ASN A 96 -9.96 -3.71 -6.47
CA ASN A 96 -10.38 -4.57 -7.58
C ASN A 96 -10.19 -6.04 -7.18
N PRO A 97 -11.09 -6.61 -6.35
CA PRO A 97 -11.00 -8.00 -5.95
C PRO A 97 -11.13 -8.90 -7.18
N ALA A 98 -10.22 -9.85 -7.33
CA ALA A 98 -10.18 -10.80 -8.41
C ALA A 98 -10.03 -12.23 -7.87
N GLY A 99 -10.53 -13.21 -8.60
CA GLY A 99 -10.39 -14.62 -8.23
C GLY A 99 -11.68 -15.39 -8.44
N THR A 100 -11.72 -16.63 -7.93
CA THR A 100 -12.90 -17.51 -8.04
C THR A 100 -13.58 -17.66 -6.69
N VAL A 101 -14.86 -17.31 -6.65
CA VAL A 101 -15.74 -17.57 -5.50
C VAL A 101 -16.59 -18.79 -5.83
N ARG A 102 -16.45 -19.86 -5.04
CA ARG A 102 -17.25 -21.08 -5.20
C ARG A 102 -18.43 -21.05 -4.24
N ILE A 103 -19.63 -21.18 -4.78
CA ILE A 103 -20.90 -21.17 -4.02
C ILE A 103 -21.58 -22.51 -4.24
N HIS A 104 -21.80 -23.25 -3.13
CA HIS A 104 -22.62 -24.45 -3.14
C HIS A 104 -23.97 -24.12 -2.53
N CYS A 105 -25.05 -24.30 -3.26
CA CYS A 105 -26.39 -23.95 -2.80
C CYS A 105 -27.46 -24.90 -3.38
N PHE A 106 -28.61 -24.94 -2.72
CA PHE A 106 -29.80 -25.62 -3.24
C PHE A 106 -30.37 -24.84 -4.43
N PRO A 107 -30.98 -25.52 -5.42
CA PRO A 107 -31.55 -24.86 -6.60
C PRO A 107 -32.50 -23.73 -6.26
N GLY A 108 -33.44 -23.90 -5.32
CA GLY A 108 -34.38 -22.88 -4.90
C GLY A 108 -33.72 -21.65 -4.26
N ALA A 109 -32.63 -21.83 -3.52
CA ALA A 109 -31.86 -20.72 -2.95
C ALA A 109 -31.08 -19.95 -4.03
N ALA A 110 -30.55 -20.65 -5.02
CA ALA A 110 -29.89 -20.04 -6.15
C ALA A 110 -30.84 -19.12 -6.93
N ASP A 111 -32.01 -19.63 -7.28
CA ASP A 111 -32.98 -18.88 -8.10
C ASP A 111 -33.62 -17.71 -7.35
N LEU A 112 -33.91 -17.87 -6.06
CA LEU A 112 -34.57 -16.86 -5.27
C LEU A 112 -33.63 -15.74 -4.78
N HIS A 113 -32.41 -16.11 -4.35
CA HIS A 113 -31.52 -15.19 -3.67
C HIS A 113 -30.29 -14.78 -4.49
N LEU A 114 -29.70 -15.69 -5.27
CA LEU A 114 -28.48 -15.38 -6.02
C LEU A 114 -28.79 -14.74 -7.37
N THR A 115 -29.71 -15.31 -8.14
CA THR A 115 -30.03 -14.83 -9.50
C THR A 115 -30.31 -13.34 -9.57
N PRO A 116 -31.09 -12.73 -8.63
CA PRO A 116 -31.37 -11.30 -8.68
C PRO A 116 -30.14 -10.40 -8.50
N ILE A 117 -29.12 -10.87 -7.78
CA ILE A 117 -27.92 -10.08 -7.44
C ILE A 117 -26.71 -10.40 -8.32
N LEU A 118 -26.71 -11.51 -9.06
CA LEU A 118 -25.59 -11.94 -9.87
C LEU A 118 -25.13 -10.90 -10.89
N ARG A 119 -26.09 -10.27 -11.57
CA ARG A 119 -25.78 -9.26 -12.59
C ARG A 119 -25.12 -8.04 -11.97
N ALA A 120 -25.72 -7.47 -10.93
CA ALA A 120 -25.17 -6.31 -10.24
C ALA A 120 -23.80 -6.61 -9.62
N PHE A 121 -23.61 -7.83 -9.11
CA PHE A 121 -22.33 -8.27 -8.59
C PHE A 121 -21.27 -8.40 -9.69
N SER A 122 -21.59 -9.03 -10.83
CA SER A 122 -20.65 -9.19 -11.95
C SER A 122 -20.29 -7.84 -12.58
N ASP A 123 -21.25 -6.91 -12.65
CA ASP A 123 -20.99 -5.55 -13.14
C ASP A 123 -20.07 -4.76 -12.16
N ALA A 124 -20.24 -4.97 -10.85
CA ALA A 124 -19.41 -4.33 -9.83
C ALA A 124 -18.02 -4.95 -9.68
N TYR A 125 -17.89 -6.26 -9.93
CA TYR A 125 -16.65 -7.03 -9.74
C TYR A 125 -16.32 -7.89 -10.95
N PRO A 126 -15.96 -7.31 -12.09
CA PRO A 126 -15.79 -8.03 -13.36
C PRO A 126 -14.62 -9.04 -13.36
N GLN A 127 -13.71 -8.94 -12.39
CA GLN A 127 -12.56 -9.85 -12.26
C GLN A 127 -12.84 -11.04 -11.32
N ILE A 128 -14.04 -11.11 -10.72
CA ILE A 128 -14.44 -12.27 -9.91
C ILE A 128 -15.20 -13.25 -10.78
N VAL A 129 -14.71 -14.50 -10.80
CA VAL A 129 -15.40 -15.64 -11.42
C VAL A 129 -16.27 -16.30 -10.36
N LEU A 130 -17.56 -16.42 -10.61
CA LEU A 130 -18.49 -17.16 -9.76
C LEU A 130 -18.65 -18.59 -10.27
N ASP A 131 -18.27 -19.56 -9.45
CA ASP A 131 -18.46 -20.98 -9.69
C ASP A 131 -19.60 -21.47 -8.79
N ILE A 132 -20.80 -21.64 -9.40
CA ILE A 132 -22.01 -21.96 -8.65
C ILE A 132 -22.40 -23.41 -8.91
N THR A 133 -22.26 -24.25 -7.88
CA THR A 133 -22.67 -25.65 -7.89
C THR A 133 -24.00 -25.84 -7.21
N ARG A 134 -24.94 -26.44 -7.92
CA ARG A 134 -26.26 -26.79 -7.39
C ARG A 134 -26.22 -28.21 -6.88
N SER A 135 -26.47 -28.44 -5.60
CA SER A 135 -26.59 -29.78 -5.02
C SER A 135 -28.02 -30.26 -5.07
N GLU A 136 -28.26 -31.34 -5.78
CA GLU A 136 -29.54 -32.06 -5.73
C GLU A 136 -29.50 -33.12 -4.60
N GLU A 137 -29.34 -32.71 -3.36
CA GLU A 137 -29.53 -33.67 -2.27
C GLU A 137 -30.88 -33.49 -1.59
N HIS A 138 -31.72 -34.51 -1.78
CA HIS A 138 -32.92 -34.76 -1.01
C HIS A 138 -32.59 -34.81 0.51
N THR A 139 -33.29 -33.94 1.22
CA THR A 139 -33.68 -34.10 2.65
C THR A 139 -33.25 -35.39 3.32
N SER A 140 -32.20 -35.35 4.11
CA SER A 140 -32.14 -35.92 5.46
C SER A 140 -30.79 -35.60 6.09
N GLU A 141 -30.87 -35.00 7.24
CA GLU A 141 -29.84 -34.61 8.21
C GLU A 141 -29.50 -33.11 8.26
N LEU A 142 -30.35 -32.44 8.99
CA LEU A 142 -30.01 -31.24 9.74
C LEU A 142 -28.87 -31.56 10.73
N GLN A 143 -27.65 -31.27 10.38
CA GLN A 143 -26.61 -31.02 11.38
C GLN A 143 -25.82 -29.77 11.03
N SER A 144 -26.16 -28.77 11.81
CA SER A 144 -25.47 -27.53 12.09
C SER A 144 -23.94 -27.54 11.91
N ARG A 145 -23.45 -26.69 11.01
CA ARG A 145 -22.21 -25.94 11.24
C ARG A 145 -22.33 -24.56 10.61
N GLN A 146 -22.77 -23.62 11.42
CA GLN A 146 -22.50 -22.21 11.16
C GLN A 146 -21.00 -21.98 11.30
N VAL A 147 -20.34 -21.60 10.23
CA VAL A 147 -19.05 -20.91 10.29
C VAL A 147 -19.27 -19.56 9.64
N ILE A 148 -19.49 -18.56 10.48
CA ILE A 148 -19.42 -17.16 10.08
C ILE A 148 -17.96 -16.74 10.31
N SER A 149 -17.25 -16.39 9.25
CA SER A 149 -15.98 -15.67 9.36
C SER A 149 -16.13 -14.32 8.68
N TYR A 150 -15.89 -13.27 9.47
CA TYR A 150 -15.85 -11.89 9.04
C TYR A 150 -14.55 -11.59 8.28
#